data_c232ba212cffd9fbbfa0bf63287b680d
#
_entry.id   c232ba212cffd9fbbfa0bf63287b680d
#
_cell.length_a   1.000
_cell.length_b   1.000
_cell.length_c   1.000
_cell.angle_alpha   90.00
_cell.angle_beta   90.00
_cell.angle_gamma   90.00
#
_symmetry.space_group_name_H-M   'P 1'
#
loop_
_entity.id
_entity.type
_entity.pdbx_description
1 polymer ?
#
loop_
_entity_poly.entity_id
_entity_poly.type
_entity_poly.pdbx_seq_one_letter_code
_entity_poly.pdbx_strand_id
1 'polypeptide(L)'
;VREWDSNGTNFGYNPKLGHTAGEFGHNDFYAVAIAGAQQAGLDGASALCAMVCHDEIRGRLAEVFSLKTYKIDHVLHGGIASAAVYGALIGATPEQIESAIGMVVAHAVPFRAIRAGKQLSDSKGASAAITTEFAIQAVRRSIAGFRGPRDIFRNPEAVFRIFEGPGQMFSKVGAQKANTEQLDASPFELVLSRSGSDFAVMGMHFKLGLYEHQSAGALQAVIDLIDKAPQILDDATGDTIKRITILAYEPAFGIIGDPAKRDPKTRQSADHSMVYIVSTLLRKALESRGRGQGAGWTDLMLSPHDYSGPAIANTITRELMTKIRFEHGGPDYDAKYPDGIPTSVVVELGDGTEIGSGLVMYPGGHARNTTAPLEDILEHKFNLLGRLAFGDPQPVIDTLMRVGSLSSEELWNLHDVKYAVREDFVDAN
;
A
#
# COMPACT_ATOMS: atom_id res chain seq x y z
N VAL A 1 2.89 5.45 10.30
CA VAL A 1 2.66 4.12 9.74
C VAL A 1 2.83 4.12 8.22
N ARG A 2 2.26 5.08 7.50
CA ARG A 2 2.30 5.11 6.02
C ARG A 2 3.70 5.32 5.43
N GLU A 3 4.56 5.98 6.12
CA GLU A 3 5.95 6.24 5.70
C GLU A 3 6.83 4.97 5.73
N TRP A 4 6.40 3.98 6.50
CA TRP A 4 7.07 2.67 6.61
C TRP A 4 6.39 1.59 5.76
N ASP A 5 5.48 2.02 4.95
CA ASP A 5 4.47 1.26 4.26
C ASP A 5 5.04 0.09 3.46
N SER A 6 4.34 -1.01 3.52
CA SER A 6 4.41 -2.11 2.57
C SER A 6 3.05 -2.24 1.89
N ASN A 7 3.02 -2.68 0.65
CA ASN A 7 1.77 -2.93 -0.04
C ASN A 7 1.44 -4.41 -0.09
N GLY A 8 0.17 -4.69 0.00
CA GLY A 8 -0.36 -5.99 -0.28
C GLY A 8 -0.14 -6.37 -1.72
N THR A 9 0.00 -7.64 -1.94
CA THR A 9 0.16 -8.21 -3.26
C THR A 9 -1.15 -8.26 -4.01
N ASN A 10 -1.03 -8.36 -5.31
CA ASN A 10 -2.05 -8.92 -6.17
C ASN A 10 -1.84 -10.43 -6.24
N PHE A 11 -2.88 -11.22 -5.97
CA PHE A 11 -2.83 -12.68 -6.12
C PHE A 11 -2.90 -13.13 -7.58
N GLY A 12 -2.91 -12.20 -8.50
CA GLY A 12 -3.04 -12.51 -9.89
C GLY A 12 -4.48 -12.86 -10.28
N TYR A 13 -4.62 -13.49 -11.43
CA TYR A 13 -5.90 -13.98 -11.91
C TYR A 13 -6.25 -15.30 -11.22
N ASN A 14 -7.41 -15.33 -10.56
CA ASN A 14 -7.97 -16.55 -9.99
C ASN A 14 -8.87 -17.23 -11.04
N PRO A 15 -8.46 -18.34 -11.67
CA PRO A 15 -9.23 -18.96 -12.74
C PRO A 15 -10.54 -19.58 -12.26
N LYS A 16 -10.64 -19.97 -10.98
CA LYS A 16 -11.88 -20.53 -10.43
C LYS A 16 -12.98 -19.45 -10.30
N LEU A 17 -12.57 -18.23 -9.98
CA LEU A 17 -13.48 -17.11 -9.79
C LEU A 17 -13.59 -16.23 -11.04
N GLY A 18 -12.73 -16.42 -12.03
CA GLY A 18 -12.66 -15.53 -13.19
C GLY A 18 -12.33 -14.08 -12.81
N HIS A 19 -11.58 -13.88 -11.73
CA HIS A 19 -11.39 -12.61 -11.06
C HIS A 19 -9.90 -12.28 -10.91
N THR A 20 -9.58 -11.01 -11.09
CA THR A 20 -8.27 -10.45 -10.80
C THR A 20 -8.30 -9.80 -9.43
N ALA A 21 -7.49 -10.29 -8.51
CA ALA A 21 -7.40 -9.76 -7.16
C ALA A 21 -6.95 -8.29 -7.15
N GLY A 22 -7.50 -7.53 -6.22
CA GLY A 22 -7.07 -6.16 -5.97
C GLY A 22 -5.88 -6.09 -5.01
N GLU A 23 -5.26 -4.92 -4.95
CA GLU A 23 -4.25 -4.61 -3.95
C GLU A 23 -4.87 -4.36 -2.58
N PHE A 24 -4.12 -4.63 -1.54
CA PHE A 24 -4.47 -4.28 -0.17
C PHE A 24 -3.24 -3.78 0.59
N GLY A 25 -3.41 -2.79 1.45
CA GLY A 25 -2.33 -2.27 2.31
C GLY A 25 -2.16 -3.15 3.55
N HIS A 26 -0.94 -3.58 3.87
CA HIS A 26 -0.69 -4.50 4.98
C HIS A 26 -0.55 -3.84 6.33
N ASN A 27 0.49 -3.03 6.44
CA ASN A 27 0.92 -2.46 7.70
C ASN A 27 -0.05 -1.43 8.26
N ASP A 28 -1.01 -0.98 7.47
CA ASP A 28 -2.08 -0.09 7.90
C ASP A 28 -2.84 -0.61 9.12
N PHE A 29 -2.82 -1.92 9.35
CA PHE A 29 -3.67 -2.58 10.36
C PHE A 29 -2.88 -3.40 11.40
N TYR A 30 -1.58 -3.51 11.32
CA TYR A 30 -0.79 -4.30 12.29
C TYR A 30 -0.92 -3.79 13.72
N ALA A 31 -1.20 -2.50 13.91
CA ALA A 31 -1.49 -1.94 15.22
C ALA A 31 -2.67 -2.64 15.93
N VAL A 32 -3.63 -3.18 15.18
CA VAL A 32 -4.76 -3.96 15.74
C VAL A 32 -4.28 -5.23 16.42
N ALA A 33 -3.39 -5.96 15.75
CA ALA A 33 -2.84 -7.21 16.27
C ALA A 33 -1.98 -6.96 17.51
N ILE A 34 -1.10 -5.96 17.46
CA ILE A 34 -0.23 -5.59 18.58
C ILE A 34 -1.06 -5.11 19.78
N ALA A 35 -1.91 -4.09 19.58
CA ALA A 35 -2.70 -3.50 20.65
C ALA A 35 -3.73 -4.48 21.23
N GLY A 36 -4.33 -5.33 20.40
CA GLY A 36 -5.23 -6.38 20.85
C GLY A 36 -4.52 -7.42 21.72
N ALA A 37 -3.33 -7.86 21.32
CA ALA A 37 -2.52 -8.78 22.10
C ALA A 37 -2.07 -8.15 23.44
N GLN A 38 -1.62 -6.89 23.41
CA GLN A 38 -1.27 -6.12 24.62
C GLN A 38 -2.47 -6.04 25.58
N GLN A 39 -3.64 -5.66 25.07
CA GLN A 39 -4.86 -5.54 25.89
C GLN A 39 -5.29 -6.87 26.49
N ALA A 40 -5.08 -7.97 25.80
CA ALA A 40 -5.41 -9.31 26.27
C ALA A 40 -4.30 -9.95 27.13
N GLY A 41 -3.18 -9.27 27.39
CA GLY A 41 -2.04 -9.78 28.13
C GLY A 41 -1.32 -10.96 27.44
N LEU A 42 -1.40 -11.03 26.11
CA LEU A 42 -0.78 -12.05 25.29
C LEU A 42 0.66 -11.70 24.93
N ASP A 43 1.40 -12.67 24.40
CA ASP A 43 2.80 -12.55 24.01
C ASP A 43 2.98 -12.10 22.55
N GLY A 44 4.24 -11.89 22.16
CA GLY A 44 4.61 -11.50 20.81
C GLY A 44 4.29 -12.54 19.75
N ALA A 45 4.34 -13.83 20.08
CA ALA A 45 3.96 -14.90 19.15
C ALA A 45 2.48 -14.79 18.78
N SER A 46 1.63 -14.50 19.77
CA SER A 46 0.20 -14.25 19.56
C SER A 46 -0.04 -13.01 18.70
N ALA A 47 0.69 -11.92 18.94
CA ALA A 47 0.62 -10.71 18.12
C ALA A 47 1.04 -10.97 16.67
N LEU A 48 2.13 -11.70 16.44
CA LEU A 48 2.61 -12.05 15.10
C LEU A 48 1.62 -12.96 14.38
N CYS A 49 1.07 -13.96 15.05
CA CYS A 49 0.01 -14.81 14.52
C CYS A 49 -1.22 -13.97 14.11
N ALA A 50 -1.60 -13.01 14.93
CA ALA A 50 -2.71 -12.11 14.66
C ALA A 50 -2.44 -11.20 13.43
N MET A 51 -1.20 -10.74 13.20
CA MET A 51 -0.82 -10.01 11.98
C MET A 51 -1.01 -10.89 10.74
N VAL A 52 -0.53 -12.13 10.78
CA VAL A 52 -0.69 -13.09 9.66
C VAL A 52 -2.17 -13.37 9.40
N CYS A 53 -2.97 -13.59 10.44
CA CYS A 53 -4.42 -13.80 10.31
C CYS A 53 -5.11 -12.56 9.69
N HIS A 54 -4.69 -11.37 10.09
CA HIS A 54 -5.25 -10.12 9.56
C HIS A 54 -4.99 -9.99 8.06
N ASP A 55 -3.75 -10.26 7.64
CA ASP A 55 -3.37 -10.21 6.22
C ASP A 55 -4.05 -11.32 5.41
N GLU A 56 -4.16 -12.51 5.97
CA GLU A 56 -4.84 -13.62 5.32
C GLU A 56 -6.31 -13.29 5.04
N ILE A 57 -7.04 -12.77 6.03
CA ILE A 57 -8.44 -12.39 5.86
C ILE A 57 -8.58 -11.29 4.80
N ARG A 58 -7.79 -10.23 4.88
CA ARG A 58 -7.84 -9.12 3.91
C ARG A 58 -7.47 -9.55 2.51
N GLY A 59 -6.40 -10.32 2.39
CA GLY A 59 -5.90 -10.78 1.10
C GLY A 59 -6.90 -11.68 0.40
N ARG A 60 -7.47 -12.65 1.11
CA ARG A 60 -8.47 -13.55 0.53
C ARG A 60 -9.78 -12.83 0.21
N LEU A 61 -10.18 -11.85 1.02
CA LEU A 61 -11.32 -10.97 0.66
C LEU A 61 -11.03 -10.18 -0.63
N ALA A 62 -9.83 -9.62 -0.78
CA ALA A 62 -9.44 -8.92 -1.99
C ALA A 62 -9.41 -9.86 -3.21
N GLU A 63 -9.06 -11.13 -3.01
CA GLU A 63 -9.06 -12.15 -4.05
C GLU A 63 -10.47 -12.49 -4.55
N VAL A 64 -11.47 -12.49 -3.67
CA VAL A 64 -12.83 -12.90 -4.03
C VAL A 64 -13.71 -11.74 -4.48
N PHE A 65 -13.48 -10.51 -4.03
CA PHE A 65 -14.21 -9.36 -4.56
C PHE A 65 -13.45 -8.04 -4.55
N SER A 66 -13.58 -7.29 -5.65
CA SER A 66 -12.93 -5.99 -5.85
C SER A 66 -13.84 -4.84 -5.42
N LEU A 67 -13.45 -4.12 -4.39
CA LEU A 67 -14.17 -2.94 -3.90
C LEU A 67 -14.01 -1.72 -4.82
N LYS A 68 -12.88 -1.63 -5.53
CA LYS A 68 -12.54 -0.48 -6.40
C LYS A 68 -13.62 -0.23 -7.47
N THR A 69 -14.17 -1.28 -8.06
CA THR A 69 -15.21 -1.22 -9.07
C THR A 69 -16.46 -0.45 -8.57
N TYR A 70 -16.75 -0.56 -7.28
CA TYR A 70 -17.91 0.07 -6.63
C TYR A 70 -17.57 1.40 -5.95
N LYS A 71 -16.37 1.94 -6.21
CA LYS A 71 -15.90 3.18 -5.57
C LYS A 71 -15.82 3.08 -4.04
N ILE A 72 -15.61 1.86 -3.54
CA ILE A 72 -15.33 1.58 -2.12
C ILE A 72 -13.82 1.44 -1.94
N ASP A 73 -13.31 1.96 -0.85
CA ASP A 73 -11.88 1.86 -0.53
C ASP A 73 -11.54 0.48 0.05
N HIS A 74 -10.35 -0.02 -0.24
CA HIS A 74 -9.87 -1.33 0.22
C HIS A 74 -9.78 -1.45 1.75
N VAL A 75 -9.77 -0.35 2.48
CA VAL A 75 -9.75 -0.36 3.94
C VAL A 75 -10.99 -1.01 4.55
N LEU A 76 -12.07 -1.21 3.78
CA LEU A 76 -13.22 -2.02 4.23
C LEU A 76 -12.80 -3.47 4.54
N HIS A 77 -11.98 -4.08 3.70
CA HIS A 77 -11.42 -5.42 3.98
C HIS A 77 -10.61 -5.41 5.29
N GLY A 78 -9.85 -4.33 5.52
CA GLY A 78 -9.13 -4.13 6.77
C GLY A 78 -10.05 -3.97 7.99
N GLY A 79 -11.17 -3.29 7.85
CA GLY A 79 -12.17 -3.17 8.92
C GLY A 79 -12.80 -4.51 9.28
N ILE A 80 -13.14 -5.34 8.28
CA ILE A 80 -13.65 -6.70 8.48
C ILE A 80 -12.61 -7.56 9.21
N ALA A 81 -11.37 -7.57 8.71
CA ALA A 81 -10.27 -8.32 9.31
C ALA A 81 -9.95 -7.82 10.74
N SER A 82 -10.00 -6.51 10.97
CA SER A 82 -9.79 -5.92 12.30
C SER A 82 -10.84 -6.36 13.30
N ALA A 83 -12.12 -6.40 12.90
CA ALA A 83 -13.18 -6.90 13.77
C ALA A 83 -12.99 -8.39 14.12
N ALA A 84 -12.60 -9.20 13.15
CA ALA A 84 -12.34 -10.63 13.35
C ALA A 84 -11.14 -10.85 14.29
N VAL A 85 -10.00 -10.26 13.97
CA VAL A 85 -8.74 -10.48 14.69
C VAL A 85 -8.79 -9.88 16.09
N TYR A 86 -9.23 -8.63 16.22
CA TYR A 86 -9.37 -8.00 17.54
C TYR A 86 -10.37 -8.77 18.41
N GLY A 87 -11.53 -9.16 17.84
CA GLY A 87 -12.51 -9.95 18.58
C GLY A 87 -11.93 -11.26 19.09
N ALA A 88 -11.19 -11.99 18.25
CA ALA A 88 -10.55 -13.24 18.64
C ALA A 88 -9.50 -13.04 19.76
N LEU A 89 -8.66 -12.00 19.66
CA LEU A 89 -7.65 -11.70 20.67
C LEU A 89 -8.23 -11.39 22.04
N ILE A 90 -9.36 -10.68 22.11
CA ILE A 90 -9.99 -10.29 23.39
C ILE A 90 -11.06 -11.28 23.86
N GLY A 91 -11.19 -12.46 23.22
CA GLY A 91 -12.05 -13.55 23.65
C GLY A 91 -13.52 -13.36 23.27
N ALA A 92 -13.87 -12.60 22.23
CA ALA A 92 -15.22 -12.53 21.71
C ALA A 92 -15.65 -13.88 21.09
N THR A 93 -16.93 -14.22 21.23
CA THR A 93 -17.48 -15.42 20.57
C THR A 93 -17.59 -15.24 19.06
N PRO A 94 -17.64 -16.33 18.26
CA PRO A 94 -17.88 -16.25 16.84
C PRO A 94 -19.10 -15.39 16.46
N GLU A 95 -20.20 -15.52 17.21
CA GLU A 95 -21.43 -14.76 17.00
C GLU A 95 -21.26 -13.27 17.30
N GLN A 96 -20.43 -12.93 18.29
CA GLN A 96 -20.08 -11.53 18.59
C GLN A 96 -19.19 -10.94 17.52
N ILE A 97 -18.25 -11.72 16.98
CA ILE A 97 -17.41 -11.33 15.86
C ILE A 97 -18.24 -11.12 14.60
N GLU A 98 -19.13 -12.06 14.29
CA GLU A 98 -20.07 -11.95 13.15
C GLU A 98 -20.91 -10.67 13.25
N SER A 99 -21.49 -10.41 14.43
CA SER A 99 -22.25 -9.18 14.71
C SER A 99 -21.42 -7.92 14.50
N ALA A 100 -20.16 -7.93 14.94
CA ALA A 100 -19.24 -6.80 14.76
C ALA A 100 -18.90 -6.57 13.29
N ILE A 101 -18.61 -7.61 12.53
CA ILE A 101 -18.37 -7.56 11.08
C ILE A 101 -19.62 -7.00 10.38
N GLY A 102 -20.81 -7.47 10.76
CA GLY A 102 -22.06 -6.94 10.25
C GLY A 102 -22.23 -5.44 10.46
N MET A 103 -21.88 -4.94 11.66
CA MET A 103 -21.89 -3.50 11.93
C MET A 103 -20.90 -2.72 11.08
N VAL A 104 -19.66 -3.24 10.90
CA VAL A 104 -18.66 -2.60 10.03
C VAL A 104 -19.20 -2.43 8.61
N VAL A 105 -19.74 -3.49 8.05
CA VAL A 105 -20.24 -3.47 6.68
C VAL A 105 -21.51 -2.62 6.54
N ALA A 106 -22.39 -2.64 7.54
CA ALA A 106 -23.64 -1.90 7.46
C ALA A 106 -23.48 -0.38 7.69
N HIS A 107 -22.47 0.06 8.46
CA HIS A 107 -22.40 1.44 8.94
C HIS A 107 -21.12 2.18 8.62
N ALA A 108 -20.03 1.50 8.22
CA ALA A 108 -18.72 2.10 8.06
C ALA A 108 -18.05 1.79 6.71
N VAL A 109 -18.83 1.78 5.63
CA VAL A 109 -18.30 1.58 4.27
C VAL A 109 -17.54 2.84 3.82
N PRO A 110 -16.22 2.79 3.68
CA PRO A 110 -15.42 3.94 3.25
C PRO A 110 -15.49 4.09 1.73
N PHE A 111 -16.14 5.13 1.25
CA PHE A 111 -16.16 5.43 -0.18
C PHE A 111 -14.84 6.04 -0.65
N ARG A 112 -14.51 5.84 -1.93
CA ARG A 112 -13.33 6.44 -2.56
C ARG A 112 -13.40 7.97 -2.70
N ALA A 113 -14.41 8.63 -2.13
CA ALA A 113 -14.48 10.07 -1.98
C ALA A 113 -13.24 10.65 -1.27
N ILE A 114 -12.62 9.90 -0.36
CA ILE A 114 -11.36 10.27 0.30
C ILE A 114 -10.18 10.40 -0.67
N ARG A 115 -10.31 9.90 -1.89
CA ARG A 115 -9.32 10.00 -2.99
C ARG A 115 -9.75 10.95 -4.10
N ALA A 116 -10.89 11.63 -3.94
CA ALA A 116 -11.42 12.55 -4.93
C ALA A 116 -10.76 13.94 -4.82
N GLY A 117 -10.80 14.67 -5.95
CA GLY A 117 -10.30 16.03 -6.04
C GLY A 117 -8.85 16.14 -6.54
N LYS A 118 -8.47 17.39 -6.85
CA LYS A 118 -7.13 17.70 -7.38
C LYS A 118 -6.04 17.61 -6.30
N GLN A 119 -6.42 17.89 -5.05
CA GLN A 119 -5.52 17.76 -3.90
C GLN A 119 -6.13 16.76 -2.92
N LEU A 120 -5.29 15.89 -2.35
CA LEU A 120 -5.70 14.93 -1.34
C LEU A 120 -5.62 15.58 0.04
N SER A 121 -6.57 15.21 0.91
CA SER A 121 -6.61 15.65 2.31
C SER A 121 -6.06 14.59 3.25
N ASP A 122 -5.87 14.96 4.52
CA ASP A 122 -5.42 14.06 5.60
C ASP A 122 -6.31 12.84 5.78
N SER A 123 -7.61 12.94 5.46
CA SER A 123 -8.55 11.81 5.50
C SER A 123 -8.07 10.62 4.70
N LYS A 124 -7.30 10.83 3.62
CA LYS A 124 -6.71 9.75 2.83
C LYS A 124 -5.68 8.98 3.66
N GLY A 125 -4.82 9.67 4.39
CA GLY A 125 -3.84 9.08 5.30
C GLY A 125 -4.46 8.39 6.51
N ALA A 126 -5.55 8.94 7.05
CA ALA A 126 -6.21 8.46 8.26
C ALA A 126 -7.27 7.36 8.01
N SER A 127 -7.57 7.03 6.76
CA SER A 127 -8.70 6.16 6.41
C SER A 127 -8.65 4.77 7.09
N ALA A 128 -7.51 4.12 7.12
CA ALA A 128 -7.36 2.81 7.77
C ALA A 128 -7.55 2.93 9.29
N ALA A 129 -6.99 3.96 9.92
CA ALA A 129 -7.14 4.20 11.36
C ALA A 129 -8.60 4.44 11.74
N ILE A 130 -9.32 5.28 11.00
CA ILE A 130 -10.75 5.55 11.24
C ILE A 130 -11.60 4.28 11.09
N THR A 131 -11.33 3.49 10.05
CA THR A 131 -12.03 2.21 9.82
C THR A 131 -11.76 1.21 10.95
N THR A 132 -10.51 1.15 11.41
CA THR A 132 -10.09 0.31 12.53
C THR A 132 -10.77 0.72 13.84
N GLU A 133 -10.80 2.01 14.13
CA GLU A 133 -11.49 2.55 15.30
C GLU A 133 -12.95 2.10 15.35
N PHE A 134 -13.66 2.21 14.24
CA PHE A 134 -15.02 1.73 14.15
C PHE A 134 -15.13 0.22 14.37
N ALA A 135 -14.22 -0.59 13.78
CA ALA A 135 -14.22 -2.03 13.93
C ALA A 135 -14.04 -2.46 15.40
N ILE A 136 -13.11 -1.82 16.12
CA ILE A 136 -12.89 -2.06 17.56
C ILE A 136 -14.13 -1.71 18.36
N GLN A 137 -14.77 -0.56 18.10
CA GLN A 137 -15.99 -0.16 18.76
C GLN A 137 -17.15 -1.13 18.47
N ALA A 138 -17.25 -1.64 17.26
CA ALA A 138 -18.26 -2.64 16.88
C ALA A 138 -18.08 -3.95 17.69
N VAL A 139 -16.83 -4.43 17.85
CA VAL A 139 -16.54 -5.61 18.66
C VAL A 139 -16.92 -5.36 20.14
N ARG A 140 -16.51 -4.24 20.70
CA ARG A 140 -16.83 -3.89 22.09
C ARG A 140 -18.33 -3.79 22.33
N ARG A 141 -19.09 -3.21 21.38
CA ARG A 141 -20.55 -3.17 21.43
C ARG A 141 -21.15 -4.57 21.39
N SER A 142 -20.62 -5.47 20.52
CA SER A 142 -21.10 -6.84 20.42
C SER A 142 -20.86 -7.63 21.71
N ILE A 143 -19.70 -7.48 22.35
CA ILE A 143 -19.41 -8.08 23.66
C ILE A 143 -20.36 -7.56 24.73
N ALA A 144 -20.70 -6.28 24.68
CA ALA A 144 -21.67 -5.65 25.59
C ALA A 144 -23.14 -6.06 25.30
N GLY A 145 -23.38 -6.95 24.32
CA GLY A 145 -24.71 -7.46 24.00
C GLY A 145 -25.45 -6.72 22.86
N PHE A 146 -24.82 -5.72 22.22
CA PHE A 146 -25.41 -5.09 21.07
C PHE A 146 -25.35 -6.04 19.85
N ARG A 147 -26.46 -6.22 19.15
CA ARG A 147 -26.59 -7.13 18.02
C ARG A 147 -26.55 -6.36 16.70
N GLY A 148 -25.50 -6.57 15.92
CA GLY A 148 -25.40 -6.12 14.55
C GLY A 148 -26.05 -7.09 13.54
N PRO A 149 -26.09 -6.72 12.26
CA PRO A 149 -26.54 -7.60 11.19
C PRO A 149 -25.72 -8.89 11.15
N ARG A 150 -26.38 -10.00 10.83
CA ARG A 150 -25.75 -11.32 10.68
C ARG A 150 -25.89 -11.80 9.24
N ASP A 151 -25.15 -12.84 8.91
CA ASP A 151 -25.20 -13.49 7.59
C ASP A 151 -24.95 -12.55 6.41
N ILE A 152 -24.20 -11.48 6.62
CA ILE A 152 -23.99 -10.45 5.59
C ILE A 152 -23.34 -10.99 4.31
N PHE A 153 -22.57 -12.08 4.40
CA PHE A 153 -21.93 -12.71 3.25
C PHE A 153 -22.78 -13.81 2.60
N ARG A 154 -23.83 -14.28 3.25
CA ARG A 154 -24.73 -15.31 2.74
C ARG A 154 -26.09 -14.75 2.35
N ASN A 155 -26.49 -13.67 2.99
CA ASN A 155 -27.77 -13.03 2.70
C ASN A 155 -27.65 -12.14 1.46
N PRO A 156 -28.30 -12.45 0.33
CA PRO A 156 -28.22 -11.66 -0.89
C PRO A 156 -28.77 -10.26 -0.73
N GLU A 157 -29.65 -10.00 0.24
CA GLU A 157 -30.18 -8.63 0.50
C GLU A 157 -29.17 -7.75 1.23
N ALA A 158 -28.12 -8.32 1.86
CA ALA A 158 -27.15 -7.55 2.62
C ALA A 158 -26.08 -6.92 1.72
N VAL A 159 -24.95 -7.63 1.50
CA VAL A 159 -23.81 -7.09 0.76
C VAL A 159 -23.93 -7.38 -0.73
N PHE A 160 -24.42 -8.58 -1.09
CA PHE A 160 -24.30 -9.07 -2.45
C PHE A 160 -25.22 -8.39 -3.44
N ARG A 161 -26.45 -8.06 -3.08
CA ARG A 161 -27.35 -7.33 -3.98
C ARG A 161 -26.93 -5.90 -4.23
N ILE A 162 -26.28 -5.26 -3.27
CA ILE A 162 -25.70 -3.94 -3.49
C ILE A 162 -24.65 -4.01 -4.59
N PHE A 163 -23.86 -5.09 -4.61
CA PHE A 163 -22.80 -5.31 -5.58
C PHE A 163 -23.24 -6.02 -6.86
N GLU A 164 -24.41 -6.64 -6.88
CA GLU A 164 -25.05 -7.17 -8.09
C GLU A 164 -25.66 -6.09 -8.99
N GLY A 165 -25.70 -4.83 -8.54
CA GLY A 165 -26.14 -3.70 -9.32
C GLY A 165 -25.41 -3.57 -10.66
N PRO A 166 -25.45 -2.44 -11.33
CA PRO A 166 -24.98 -2.32 -12.72
C PRO A 166 -23.53 -2.77 -12.97
N GLY A 167 -22.74 -2.97 -11.92
CA GLY A 167 -21.38 -3.47 -11.99
C GLY A 167 -21.24 -4.99 -12.19
N GLN A 168 -22.26 -5.76 -11.92
CA GLN A 168 -22.28 -7.23 -12.06
C GLN A 168 -21.03 -7.95 -11.48
N MET A 169 -20.57 -7.51 -10.33
CA MET A 169 -19.32 -8.01 -9.76
C MET A 169 -19.32 -9.53 -9.61
N PHE A 170 -20.41 -10.08 -9.09
CA PHE A 170 -20.46 -11.52 -8.81
C PHE A 170 -20.61 -12.38 -10.04
N SER A 171 -21.18 -11.89 -11.13
CA SER A 171 -21.18 -12.61 -12.40
C SER A 171 -19.78 -12.74 -12.98
N LYS A 172 -18.91 -11.74 -12.78
CA LYS A 172 -17.50 -11.76 -13.22
C LYS A 172 -16.61 -12.62 -12.34
N VAL A 173 -16.91 -12.78 -11.07
CA VAL A 173 -16.14 -13.63 -10.13
C VAL A 173 -16.67 -15.06 -10.04
N GLY A 174 -17.48 -15.49 -11.00
CA GLY A 174 -18.02 -16.83 -11.03
C GLY A 174 -19.13 -17.09 -10.02
N ALA A 175 -19.67 -16.05 -9.39
CA ALA A 175 -20.83 -16.18 -8.53
C ALA A 175 -22.02 -16.66 -9.37
N GLN A 176 -22.53 -17.83 -9.06
CA GLN A 176 -23.83 -18.24 -9.57
C GLN A 176 -24.84 -17.24 -9.05
N LYS A 177 -25.82 -16.85 -9.87
CA LYS A 177 -26.96 -16.07 -9.40
C LYS A 177 -27.46 -16.74 -8.14
N ALA A 178 -27.41 -16.01 -7.02
CA ALA A 178 -27.94 -16.52 -5.78
C ALA A 178 -29.36 -16.97 -6.08
N ASN A 179 -29.57 -18.29 -5.98
CA ASN A 179 -30.91 -18.81 -6.09
C ASN A 179 -31.65 -18.24 -4.89
N THR A 180 -32.61 -17.36 -5.14
CA THR A 180 -33.41 -16.70 -4.09
C THR A 180 -34.12 -17.70 -3.18
N GLU A 181 -34.14 -18.97 -3.54
CA GLU A 181 -34.68 -20.06 -2.76
C GLU A 181 -33.66 -20.71 -1.78
N GLN A 182 -32.35 -20.39 -1.92
CA GLN A 182 -31.30 -20.85 -1.02
C GLN A 182 -30.66 -19.67 -0.30
N LEU A 183 -31.25 -19.27 0.81
CA LEU A 183 -30.77 -18.20 1.70
C LEU A 183 -29.36 -18.44 2.28
N ASP A 184 -28.84 -19.66 2.19
CA ASP A 184 -27.54 -20.07 2.75
C ASP A 184 -26.42 -20.17 1.71
N ALA A 185 -26.67 -19.88 0.45
CA ALA A 185 -25.66 -19.98 -0.60
C ALA A 185 -24.87 -18.66 -0.74
N SER A 186 -23.64 -18.62 -0.24
CA SER A 186 -22.73 -17.54 -0.56
C SER A 186 -22.36 -17.55 -2.05
N PRO A 187 -22.33 -16.41 -2.74
CA PRO A 187 -21.91 -16.35 -4.15
C PRO A 187 -20.41 -16.60 -4.34
N PHE A 188 -19.64 -16.65 -3.28
CA PHE A 188 -18.21 -16.96 -3.31
C PHE A 188 -17.81 -17.83 -2.11
N GLU A 189 -16.70 -18.50 -2.24
CA GLU A 189 -16.07 -19.29 -1.16
C GLU A 189 -14.81 -18.57 -0.69
N LEU A 190 -14.77 -18.19 0.59
CA LEU A 190 -13.60 -17.62 1.22
C LEU A 190 -12.78 -18.74 1.85
N VAL A 191 -11.64 -19.08 1.23
CA VAL A 191 -10.71 -20.10 1.71
C VAL A 191 -9.52 -19.44 2.36
N LEU A 192 -9.31 -19.67 3.64
CA LEU A 192 -8.17 -19.17 4.41
C LEU A 192 -7.11 -20.26 4.57
N SER A 193 -5.84 -19.91 4.40
CA SER A 193 -4.71 -20.80 4.70
C SER A 193 -4.54 -20.97 6.21
N ARG A 194 -4.19 -22.18 6.63
CA ARG A 194 -3.94 -22.53 8.04
C ARG A 194 -2.51 -22.98 8.31
N SER A 195 -1.80 -23.36 7.26
CA SER A 195 -0.43 -23.88 7.34
C SER A 195 0.23 -23.85 5.97
N GLY A 196 1.53 -24.11 5.93
CA GLY A 196 2.29 -24.12 4.69
C GLY A 196 2.77 -22.73 4.28
N SER A 197 3.03 -22.53 3.00
CA SER A 197 3.63 -21.32 2.42
C SER A 197 2.65 -20.49 1.59
N ASP A 198 1.38 -20.83 1.56
CA ASP A 198 0.36 -20.14 0.75
C ASP A 198 -0.46 -19.14 1.59
N PHE A 199 0.21 -18.35 2.43
CA PHE A 199 -0.43 -17.24 3.12
C PHE A 199 -0.39 -15.97 2.27
N ALA A 200 -1.43 -15.15 2.37
CA ALA A 200 -1.55 -13.88 1.65
C ALA A 200 -0.32 -12.97 1.84
N VAL A 201 0.24 -12.95 3.04
CA VAL A 201 1.44 -12.17 3.38
C VAL A 201 2.67 -12.55 2.56
N MET A 202 2.76 -13.77 2.05
CA MET A 202 3.91 -14.23 1.26
C MET A 202 4.05 -13.52 -0.10
N GLY A 203 2.99 -12.91 -0.57
CA GLY A 203 3.00 -12.11 -1.79
C GLY A 203 3.19 -10.62 -1.54
N MET A 204 3.67 -10.21 -0.38
CA MET A 204 3.84 -8.81 -0.01
C MET A 204 4.88 -8.10 -0.85
N HIS A 205 4.57 -6.86 -1.23
CA HIS A 205 5.49 -5.93 -1.85
C HIS A 205 5.93 -4.87 -0.84
N PHE A 206 7.22 -4.62 -0.74
CA PHE A 206 7.77 -3.55 0.08
C PHE A 206 7.95 -2.28 -0.74
N LYS A 207 7.54 -1.15 -0.20
CA LYS A 207 7.95 0.15 -0.71
C LYS A 207 9.37 0.46 -0.22
N LEU A 208 10.25 0.77 -1.13
CA LEU A 208 11.64 1.09 -0.85
C LEU A 208 11.83 2.61 -0.67
N GLY A 209 10.96 3.21 0.11
CA GLY A 209 10.89 4.64 0.37
C GLY A 209 9.46 5.15 0.44
N LEU A 210 9.30 6.45 0.59
CA LEU A 210 7.99 7.11 0.65
C LEU A 210 7.51 7.48 -0.76
N TYR A 211 6.63 6.67 -1.33
CA TYR A 211 6.00 6.90 -2.63
C TYR A 211 4.74 6.05 -2.77
N GLU A 212 3.85 6.42 -3.65
CA GLU A 212 2.72 5.56 -4.02
C GLU A 212 3.22 4.31 -4.76
N HIS A 213 2.72 3.12 -4.38
CA HIS A 213 3.27 1.82 -4.82
C HIS A 213 3.40 1.65 -6.33
N GLN A 214 2.41 2.13 -7.09
CA GLN A 214 2.42 1.99 -8.55
C GLN A 214 3.57 2.76 -9.24
N SER A 215 4.29 3.63 -8.49
CA SER A 215 5.49 4.30 -8.95
C SER A 215 6.74 3.42 -8.89
N ALA A 216 6.72 2.32 -8.16
CA ALA A 216 7.92 1.50 -7.93
C ALA A 216 8.59 1.03 -9.23
N GLY A 217 7.79 0.64 -10.25
CA GLY A 217 8.32 0.25 -11.56
C GLY A 217 9.05 1.39 -12.27
N ALA A 218 8.50 2.62 -12.22
CA ALA A 218 9.15 3.77 -12.83
C ALA A 218 10.42 4.20 -12.07
N LEU A 219 10.42 4.10 -10.74
CA LEU A 219 11.60 4.39 -9.93
C LEU A 219 12.73 3.39 -10.21
N GLN A 220 12.41 2.10 -10.25
CA GLN A 220 13.40 1.07 -10.64
C GLN A 220 13.93 1.33 -12.04
N ALA A 221 13.05 1.61 -12.99
CA ALA A 221 13.44 1.89 -14.38
C ALA A 221 14.42 3.09 -14.47
N VAL A 222 14.20 4.14 -13.67
CA VAL A 222 15.11 5.29 -13.62
C VAL A 222 16.44 4.94 -12.97
N ILE A 223 16.45 4.17 -11.88
CA ILE A 223 17.67 3.68 -11.23
C ILE A 223 18.50 2.85 -12.23
N ASP A 224 17.86 1.90 -12.92
CA ASP A 224 18.51 1.05 -13.93
C ASP A 224 19.06 1.87 -15.11
N LEU A 225 18.34 2.92 -15.53
CA LEU A 225 18.78 3.84 -16.58
C LEU A 225 20.02 4.62 -16.16
N ILE A 226 20.06 5.13 -14.94
CA ILE A 226 21.18 5.90 -14.40
C ILE A 226 22.43 5.02 -14.30
N ASP A 227 22.27 3.78 -13.84
CA ASP A 227 23.38 2.82 -13.78
C ASP A 227 23.93 2.49 -15.17
N LYS A 228 23.04 2.24 -16.11
CA LYS A 228 23.38 1.91 -17.51
C LYS A 228 23.94 3.10 -18.30
N ALA A 229 23.48 4.29 -18.04
CA ALA A 229 23.77 5.50 -18.80
C ALA A 229 23.94 6.72 -17.88
N PRO A 230 25.02 6.77 -17.08
CA PRO A 230 25.24 7.82 -16.09
C PRO A 230 25.33 9.23 -16.67
N GLN A 231 25.56 9.37 -17.99
CA GLN A 231 25.57 10.65 -18.68
C GLN A 231 24.20 11.37 -18.64
N ILE A 232 23.11 10.70 -18.28
CA ILE A 232 21.80 11.33 -18.01
C ILE A 232 21.91 12.37 -16.89
N LEU A 233 22.91 12.22 -16.00
CA LEU A 233 23.16 13.07 -14.85
C LEU A 233 24.36 14.03 -15.04
N ASP A 234 24.88 14.21 -16.25
CA ASP A 234 26.07 15.04 -16.48
C ASP A 234 25.83 16.55 -16.26
N ASP A 235 24.57 16.96 -16.32
CA ASP A 235 24.17 18.33 -16.00
C ASP A 235 23.39 18.37 -14.69
N ALA A 236 23.86 19.17 -13.74
CA ALA A 236 23.31 19.26 -12.38
C ALA A 236 21.88 19.84 -12.31
N THR A 237 21.42 20.51 -13.35
CA THR A 237 20.07 21.08 -13.45
C THR A 237 19.09 20.15 -14.14
N GLY A 238 19.59 19.14 -14.86
CA GLY A 238 18.81 18.23 -15.69
C GLY A 238 18.39 18.82 -17.03
N ASP A 239 19.06 19.90 -17.48
CA ASP A 239 18.75 20.58 -18.76
C ASP A 239 19.09 19.70 -19.96
N THR A 240 20.04 18.79 -19.84
CA THR A 240 20.34 17.79 -20.86
C THR A 240 19.20 16.82 -21.12
N ILE A 241 18.30 16.64 -20.17
CA ILE A 241 17.09 15.83 -20.34
C ILE A 241 16.04 16.66 -21.07
N LYS A 242 15.70 16.25 -22.30
CA LYS A 242 14.67 16.91 -23.11
C LYS A 242 13.28 16.35 -22.79
N ARG A 243 13.14 15.05 -22.63
CA ARG A 243 11.87 14.38 -22.38
C ARG A 243 12.07 13.08 -21.61
N ILE A 244 11.13 12.76 -20.75
CA ILE A 244 11.02 11.48 -20.05
C ILE A 244 9.66 10.88 -20.38
N THR A 245 9.63 9.74 -21.03
CA THR A 245 8.38 9.02 -21.35
C THR A 245 8.24 7.82 -20.43
N ILE A 246 7.16 7.79 -19.64
CA ILE A 246 6.82 6.66 -18.76
C ILE A 246 5.66 5.91 -19.40
N LEU A 247 5.87 4.62 -19.70
CA LEU A 247 4.83 3.72 -20.16
C LEU A 247 4.45 2.78 -19.03
N ALA A 248 3.18 2.67 -18.72
CA ALA A 248 2.69 1.79 -17.66
C ALA A 248 1.31 1.20 -17.97
N TYR A 249 0.95 0.20 -17.18
CA TYR A 249 -0.37 -0.45 -17.20
C TYR A 249 -1.49 0.49 -16.72
N GLU A 250 -2.75 0.16 -17.05
CA GLU A 250 -3.90 1.05 -16.82
C GLU A 250 -4.03 1.55 -15.37
N PRO A 251 -3.98 0.72 -14.30
CA PRO A 251 -4.09 1.24 -12.95
C PRO A 251 -3.06 2.31 -12.58
N ALA A 252 -1.81 2.18 -13.04
CA ALA A 252 -0.79 3.20 -12.82
C ALA A 252 -1.09 4.45 -13.68
N PHE A 253 -1.39 4.26 -14.95
CA PHE A 253 -1.71 5.34 -15.87
C PHE A 253 -2.95 6.12 -15.40
N GLY A 254 -4.06 5.44 -15.11
CA GLY A 254 -5.34 6.07 -14.78
C GLY A 254 -5.45 6.64 -13.35
N ILE A 255 -4.59 6.21 -12.41
CA ILE A 255 -4.67 6.65 -11.00
C ILE A 255 -3.62 7.71 -10.68
N ILE A 256 -2.35 7.39 -10.83
CA ILE A 256 -1.25 8.28 -10.42
C ILE A 256 -0.65 9.08 -11.57
N GLY A 257 -0.90 8.66 -12.81
CA GLY A 257 -0.59 9.42 -14.03
C GLY A 257 -1.67 10.45 -14.41
N ASP A 258 -2.79 10.49 -13.69
CA ASP A 258 -3.90 11.42 -13.93
C ASP A 258 -3.39 12.88 -14.05
N PRO A 259 -3.74 13.60 -15.13
CA PRO A 259 -3.39 15.00 -15.31
C PRO A 259 -3.75 15.89 -14.12
N ALA A 260 -4.82 15.57 -13.37
CA ALA A 260 -5.19 16.32 -12.17
C ALA A 260 -4.15 16.26 -11.05
N LYS A 261 -3.25 15.27 -11.08
CA LYS A 261 -2.18 15.06 -10.08
C LYS A 261 -0.82 15.64 -10.50
N ARG A 262 -0.75 16.31 -11.63
CA ARG A 262 0.53 16.85 -12.16
C ARG A 262 1.01 18.11 -11.47
N ASP A 263 0.22 18.73 -10.60
CA ASP A 263 0.59 19.92 -9.85
C ASP A 263 0.25 19.76 -8.34
N PRO A 264 0.97 18.88 -7.63
CA PRO A 264 0.72 18.67 -6.20
C PRO A 264 1.14 19.91 -5.41
N LYS A 265 0.31 20.28 -4.42
CA LYS A 265 0.55 21.39 -3.48
C LYS A 265 0.71 20.92 -2.04
N THR A 266 0.21 19.71 -1.73
CA THR A 266 0.28 19.12 -0.41
C THR A 266 1.11 17.85 -0.43
N ARG A 267 1.64 17.44 0.72
CA ARG A 267 2.36 16.18 0.89
C ARG A 267 1.54 14.99 0.39
N GLN A 268 0.26 14.91 0.77
CA GLN A 268 -0.64 13.83 0.39
C GLN A 268 -0.89 13.75 -1.12
N SER A 269 -0.82 14.87 -1.81
CA SER A 269 -0.93 14.90 -3.27
C SER A 269 0.39 14.56 -3.95
N ALA A 270 1.50 14.99 -3.38
CA ALA A 270 2.84 14.80 -3.94
C ALA A 270 3.25 13.32 -3.92
N ASP A 271 3.01 12.61 -2.82
CA ASP A 271 3.31 11.17 -2.69
C ASP A 271 2.39 10.27 -3.56
N HIS A 272 1.37 10.85 -4.19
CA HIS A 272 0.45 10.22 -5.15
C HIS A 272 0.54 10.81 -6.56
N SER A 273 1.60 11.53 -6.87
CA SER A 273 1.87 12.13 -8.18
C SER A 273 3.06 11.44 -8.84
N MET A 274 2.83 10.62 -9.87
CA MET A 274 3.91 9.93 -10.58
C MET A 274 4.97 10.91 -11.08
N VAL A 275 4.54 12.03 -11.67
CA VAL A 275 5.47 13.03 -12.21
C VAL A 275 6.32 13.66 -11.11
N TYR A 276 5.74 13.92 -9.93
CA TYR A 276 6.49 14.46 -8.81
C TYR A 276 7.48 13.44 -8.23
N ILE A 277 7.02 12.21 -8.00
CA ILE A 277 7.82 11.11 -7.42
C ILE A 277 9.06 10.84 -8.28
N VAL A 278 8.88 10.67 -9.60
CA VAL A 278 9.98 10.40 -10.53
C VAL A 278 10.92 11.60 -10.64
N SER A 279 10.40 12.83 -10.74
CA SER A 279 11.21 14.03 -10.79
C SER A 279 12.03 14.25 -9.53
N THR A 280 11.47 13.93 -8.37
CA THR A 280 12.18 14.05 -7.10
C THR A 280 13.32 13.04 -7.00
N LEU A 281 13.11 11.79 -7.44
CA LEU A 281 14.19 10.80 -7.50
C LEU A 281 15.31 11.24 -8.45
N LEU A 282 14.97 11.75 -9.64
CA LEU A 282 15.96 12.29 -10.59
C LEU A 282 16.73 13.47 -10.02
N ARG A 283 16.06 14.43 -9.37
CA ARG A 283 16.73 15.55 -8.69
C ARG A 283 17.72 15.03 -7.64
N LYS A 284 17.34 14.05 -6.81
CA LYS A 284 18.25 13.43 -5.85
C LYS A 284 19.45 12.79 -6.53
N ALA A 285 19.25 12.13 -7.67
CA ALA A 285 20.32 11.52 -8.45
C ALA A 285 21.29 12.58 -9.00
N LEU A 286 20.79 13.69 -9.53
CA LEU A 286 21.62 14.84 -9.97
C LEU A 286 22.45 15.42 -8.82
N GLU A 287 21.83 15.59 -7.65
CA GLU A 287 22.50 16.06 -6.44
C GLU A 287 23.56 15.06 -5.93
N SER A 288 23.27 13.77 -5.96
CA SER A 288 24.18 12.69 -5.54
C SER A 288 25.38 12.60 -6.48
N ARG A 289 25.15 12.69 -7.79
CA ARG A 289 26.22 12.74 -8.81
C ARG A 289 27.19 13.89 -8.56
N GLY A 290 26.65 15.09 -8.29
CA GLY A 290 27.45 16.27 -7.98
C GLY A 290 28.33 16.11 -6.71
N ARG A 291 27.96 15.18 -5.82
CA ARG A 291 28.72 14.85 -4.61
C ARG A 291 29.58 13.60 -4.75
N GLY A 292 29.59 12.94 -5.92
CA GLY A 292 30.32 11.67 -6.14
C GLY A 292 29.71 10.48 -5.40
N GLN A 293 28.40 10.54 -5.07
CA GLN A 293 27.66 9.47 -4.39
C GLN A 293 27.03 8.51 -5.41
N GLY A 294 26.59 7.34 -4.93
CA GLY A 294 25.85 6.37 -5.72
C GLY A 294 24.44 6.85 -6.13
N ALA A 295 23.77 6.05 -6.94
CA ALA A 295 22.42 6.31 -7.43
C ALA A 295 21.51 5.08 -7.29
N GLY A 296 21.76 4.21 -6.30
CA GLY A 296 20.94 3.05 -5.98
C GLY A 296 19.74 3.38 -5.10
N TRP A 297 18.96 2.35 -4.75
CA TRP A 297 17.79 2.50 -3.89
C TRP A 297 18.10 3.15 -2.54
N THR A 298 19.22 2.81 -1.91
CA THR A 298 19.63 3.38 -0.62
C THR A 298 20.04 4.85 -0.75
N ASP A 299 20.71 5.22 -1.85
CA ASP A 299 21.18 6.59 -2.08
C ASP A 299 20.04 7.53 -2.43
N LEU A 300 19.06 7.04 -3.19
CA LEU A 300 17.96 7.83 -3.75
C LEU A 300 16.64 7.65 -2.99
N MET A 301 16.63 6.93 -1.88
CA MET A 301 15.42 6.65 -1.12
C MET A 301 14.64 7.92 -0.79
N LEU A 302 13.37 7.95 -1.19
CA LEU A 302 12.49 9.07 -0.88
C LEU A 302 12.03 8.98 0.58
N SER A 303 12.12 10.10 1.28
CA SER A 303 11.82 10.27 2.70
C SER A 303 10.80 11.39 2.92
N PRO A 304 10.27 11.60 4.14
CA PRO A 304 9.37 12.73 4.42
C PRO A 304 9.92 14.11 4.02
N HIS A 305 11.24 14.30 4.09
CA HIS A 305 11.88 15.55 3.67
C HIS A 305 11.69 15.87 2.18
N ASP A 306 11.56 14.84 1.36
CA ASP A 306 11.31 14.98 -0.08
C ASP A 306 9.89 15.45 -0.40
N TYR A 307 9.02 15.54 0.60
CA TYR A 307 7.62 15.96 0.51
C TYR A 307 7.30 17.19 1.38
N SER A 308 8.33 17.86 1.90
CA SER A 308 8.18 19.14 2.60
C SER A 308 7.76 20.27 1.65
N GLY A 309 7.23 21.35 2.18
CA GLY A 309 6.86 22.54 1.38
C GLY A 309 7.99 23.02 0.46
N PRO A 310 9.22 23.22 0.98
CA PRO A 310 10.37 23.57 0.14
C PRO A 310 10.69 22.53 -0.94
N ALA A 311 10.59 21.22 -0.63
CA ALA A 311 10.85 20.17 -1.62
C ALA A 311 9.80 20.16 -2.74
N ILE A 312 8.52 20.34 -2.41
CA ILE A 312 7.43 20.42 -3.40
C ILE A 312 7.59 21.65 -4.31
N ALA A 313 8.14 22.73 -3.78
CA ALA A 313 8.40 23.97 -4.54
C ALA A 313 9.77 23.98 -5.23
N ASN A 314 10.61 22.95 -5.09
CA ASN A 314 11.95 22.90 -5.67
C ASN A 314 11.92 23.09 -7.19
N THR A 315 12.71 24.04 -7.69
CA THR A 315 12.68 24.45 -9.10
C THR A 315 13.11 23.35 -10.06
N ILE A 316 14.15 22.59 -9.73
CA ILE A 316 14.64 21.47 -10.55
C ILE A 316 13.57 20.37 -10.63
N THR A 317 12.97 20.00 -9.48
CA THR A 317 11.88 19.04 -9.47
C THR A 317 10.71 19.50 -10.35
N ARG A 318 10.30 20.76 -10.20
CA ARG A 318 9.19 21.34 -10.98
C ARG A 318 9.48 21.38 -12.48
N GLU A 319 10.71 21.68 -12.85
CA GLU A 319 11.12 21.69 -14.25
C GLU A 319 11.13 20.28 -14.84
N LEU A 320 11.73 19.31 -14.15
CA LEU A 320 11.71 17.90 -14.56
C LEU A 320 10.28 17.37 -14.73
N MET A 321 9.34 17.77 -13.87
CA MET A 321 7.92 17.41 -14.00
C MET A 321 7.33 17.84 -15.35
N THR A 322 7.75 18.97 -15.90
CA THR A 322 7.27 19.46 -17.21
C THR A 322 7.78 18.61 -18.38
N LYS A 323 8.91 17.92 -18.19
CA LYS A 323 9.54 17.06 -19.20
C LYS A 323 8.93 15.64 -19.23
N ILE A 324 8.13 15.26 -18.21
CA ILE A 324 7.54 13.92 -18.13
C ILE A 324 6.27 13.82 -18.96
N ARG A 325 6.25 12.82 -19.86
CA ARG A 325 5.06 12.28 -20.52
C ARG A 325 4.71 10.95 -19.91
N PHE A 326 3.43 10.76 -19.66
CA PHE A 326 2.92 9.52 -19.12
C PHE A 326 1.96 8.91 -20.15
N GLU A 327 2.26 7.71 -20.58
CA GLU A 327 1.55 7.02 -21.66
C GLU A 327 1.07 5.65 -21.19
N HIS A 328 -0.10 5.25 -21.70
CA HIS A 328 -0.61 3.90 -21.48
C HIS A 328 0.16 2.91 -22.35
N GLY A 329 0.72 1.88 -21.73
CA GLY A 329 1.50 0.85 -22.42
C GLY A 329 0.68 -0.12 -23.29
N GLY A 330 -0.66 0.02 -23.27
CA GLY A 330 -1.58 -0.78 -24.05
C GLY A 330 -1.82 -2.18 -23.49
N PRO A 331 -2.51 -3.03 -24.28
CA PRO A 331 -2.94 -4.36 -23.85
C PRO A 331 -1.81 -5.27 -23.35
N ASP A 332 -0.61 -5.12 -23.90
CA ASP A 332 0.55 -5.93 -23.51
C ASP A 332 1.02 -5.63 -22.08
N TYR A 333 0.89 -4.37 -21.64
CA TYR A 333 1.18 -3.98 -20.26
C TYR A 333 0.05 -4.42 -19.33
N ASP A 334 -1.19 -4.19 -19.73
CA ASP A 334 -2.37 -4.54 -18.93
C ASP A 334 -2.45 -6.05 -18.68
N ALA A 335 -2.11 -6.88 -19.66
CA ALA A 335 -2.10 -8.33 -19.52
C ALA A 335 -1.06 -8.86 -18.54
N LYS A 336 -0.02 -8.07 -18.24
CA LYS A 336 1.03 -8.44 -17.29
C LYS A 336 0.72 -7.98 -15.86
N TYR A 337 -0.27 -7.13 -15.69
CA TYR A 337 -0.82 -6.78 -14.38
C TYR A 337 -1.99 -7.75 -14.06
N PRO A 338 -2.11 -8.27 -12.85
CA PRO A 338 -1.39 -7.95 -11.62
C PRO A 338 -0.20 -8.86 -11.29
N ASP A 339 0.27 -9.67 -12.24
CA ASP A 339 1.42 -10.54 -12.01
C ASP A 339 2.68 -9.74 -11.62
N GLY A 340 2.86 -8.61 -12.26
CA GLY A 340 3.85 -7.60 -11.95
C GLY A 340 3.26 -6.20 -12.04
N ILE A 341 4.11 -5.19 -11.96
CA ILE A 341 3.77 -3.77 -12.17
C ILE A 341 4.51 -3.23 -13.41
N PRO A 342 4.12 -3.70 -14.60
CA PRO A 342 4.86 -3.49 -15.85
C PRO A 342 5.02 -2.01 -16.16
N THR A 343 6.25 -1.54 -16.17
CA THR A 343 6.59 -0.14 -16.42
C THR A 343 7.89 -0.07 -17.23
N SER A 344 7.98 0.88 -18.14
CA SER A 344 9.24 1.25 -18.78
C SER A 344 9.40 2.76 -18.83
N VAL A 345 10.65 3.22 -18.88
CA VAL A 345 11.00 4.63 -18.97
C VAL A 345 11.97 4.82 -20.13
N VAL A 346 11.73 5.86 -20.93
CA VAL A 346 12.63 6.31 -21.98
C VAL A 346 13.01 7.75 -21.71
N VAL A 347 14.30 8.03 -21.67
CA VAL A 347 14.85 9.38 -21.55
C VAL A 347 15.40 9.80 -22.91
N GLU A 348 14.90 10.93 -23.43
CA GLU A 348 15.43 11.62 -24.62
C GLU A 348 16.33 12.75 -24.15
N LEU A 349 17.57 12.77 -24.59
CA LEU A 349 18.53 13.84 -24.33
C LEU A 349 18.39 14.97 -25.35
N GLY A 350 19.01 16.12 -25.05
CA GLY A 350 18.98 17.31 -25.90
C GLY A 350 19.55 17.11 -27.31
N ASP A 351 20.49 16.17 -27.48
CA ASP A 351 21.07 15.79 -28.77
C ASP A 351 20.20 14.82 -29.57
N GLY A 352 19.05 14.41 -29.04
CA GLY A 352 18.13 13.47 -29.65
C GLY A 352 18.41 12.00 -29.33
N THR A 353 19.41 11.69 -28.51
CA THR A 353 19.68 10.34 -28.05
C THR A 353 18.55 9.84 -27.16
N GLU A 354 17.98 8.68 -27.45
CA GLU A 354 16.99 8.02 -26.62
C GLU A 354 17.60 6.82 -25.87
N ILE A 355 17.37 6.77 -24.57
CA ILE A 355 17.88 5.72 -23.69
C ILE A 355 16.69 5.10 -22.95
N GLY A 356 16.45 3.80 -23.16
CA GLY A 356 15.35 3.06 -22.58
C GLY A 356 15.79 2.11 -21.46
N SER A 357 14.96 1.99 -20.44
CA SER A 357 15.15 1.03 -19.34
C SER A 357 14.91 -0.42 -19.77
N GLY A 358 14.11 -0.63 -20.81
CA GLY A 358 13.42 -1.88 -21.01
C GLY A 358 12.21 -2.02 -20.07
N LEU A 359 11.55 -3.17 -20.11
CA LEU A 359 10.38 -3.47 -19.27
C LEU A 359 10.82 -3.91 -17.88
N VAL A 360 10.40 -3.16 -16.87
CA VAL A 360 10.49 -3.54 -15.47
C VAL A 360 9.18 -4.22 -15.06
N MET A 361 9.25 -5.50 -14.69
CA MET A 361 8.09 -6.27 -14.19
C MET A 361 8.05 -6.31 -12.68
N TYR A 362 9.20 -6.55 -12.06
CA TYR A 362 9.36 -6.81 -10.63
C TYR A 362 10.42 -5.86 -10.04
N PRO A 363 10.04 -4.63 -9.64
CA PRO A 363 10.99 -3.71 -9.02
C PRO A 363 11.50 -4.24 -7.67
N GLY A 364 12.55 -3.63 -7.13
CA GLY A 364 13.33 -4.13 -6.00
C GLY A 364 12.55 -4.58 -4.76
N GLY A 365 11.40 -3.97 -4.46
CA GLY A 365 10.54 -4.38 -3.32
C GLY A 365 9.44 -5.38 -3.68
N HIS A 366 9.35 -5.80 -4.92
CA HIS A 366 8.31 -6.73 -5.37
C HIS A 366 8.58 -8.14 -4.83
N ALA A 367 7.53 -8.87 -4.41
CA ALA A 367 7.65 -10.22 -3.84
C ALA A 367 8.36 -11.24 -4.76
N ARG A 368 8.32 -11.02 -6.09
CA ARG A 368 9.01 -11.86 -7.09
C ARG A 368 10.35 -11.30 -7.54
N ASN A 369 10.82 -10.18 -6.97
CA ASN A 369 12.16 -9.71 -7.26
C ASN A 369 13.19 -10.59 -6.53
N THR A 370 14.20 -11.04 -7.26
CA THR A 370 15.25 -11.92 -6.74
C THR A 370 16.65 -11.29 -6.86
N THR A 371 16.74 -10.05 -7.32
CA THR A 371 18.02 -9.39 -7.64
C THR A 371 18.39 -8.27 -6.66
N ALA A 372 17.39 -7.60 -6.07
CA ALA A 372 17.64 -6.53 -5.12
C ALA A 372 18.09 -7.10 -3.76
N PRO A 373 19.08 -6.49 -3.10
CA PRO A 373 19.48 -6.82 -1.73
C PRO A 373 18.42 -6.25 -0.77
N LEU A 374 17.25 -6.89 -0.72
CA LEU A 374 16.06 -6.35 -0.06
C LEU A 374 16.29 -6.10 1.43
N GLU A 375 16.97 -7.00 2.12
CA GLU A 375 17.25 -6.88 3.56
C GLU A 375 18.08 -5.62 3.85
N ASP A 376 19.17 -5.39 3.11
CA ASP A 376 20.03 -4.21 3.27
C ASP A 376 19.27 -2.91 2.99
N ILE A 377 18.40 -2.91 1.97
CA ILE A 377 17.58 -1.74 1.61
C ILE A 377 16.56 -1.46 2.71
N LEU A 378 15.92 -2.48 3.27
CA LEU A 378 14.96 -2.32 4.36
C LEU A 378 15.63 -1.89 5.65
N GLU A 379 16.80 -2.43 5.98
CA GLU A 379 17.60 -1.97 7.13
C GLU A 379 17.94 -0.49 6.98
N HIS A 380 18.44 -0.08 5.82
CA HIS A 380 18.70 1.32 5.53
C HIS A 380 17.43 2.18 5.69
N LYS A 381 16.29 1.72 5.13
CA LYS A 381 14.99 2.40 5.23
C LYS A 381 14.58 2.60 6.68
N PHE A 382 14.63 1.55 7.49
CA PHE A 382 14.21 1.62 8.89
C PHE A 382 15.12 2.54 9.69
N ASN A 383 16.43 2.50 9.46
CA ASN A 383 17.37 3.42 10.08
C ASN A 383 17.14 4.87 9.64
N LEU A 384 16.98 5.13 8.34
CA LEU A 384 16.74 6.47 7.80
C LEU A 384 15.48 7.10 8.40
N LEU A 385 14.37 6.36 8.38
CA LEU A 385 13.09 6.86 8.87
C LEU A 385 13.03 6.86 10.40
N GLY A 386 13.62 5.87 11.05
CA GLY A 386 13.68 5.77 12.50
C GLY A 386 14.36 6.97 13.17
N ARG A 387 15.40 7.51 12.54
CA ARG A 387 16.09 8.72 13.02
C ARG A 387 15.22 9.98 13.03
N LEU A 388 14.07 9.96 12.37
CA LEU A 388 13.09 11.04 12.47
C LEU A 388 12.34 11.03 13.82
N ALA A 389 12.21 9.85 14.44
CA ALA A 389 11.47 9.66 15.68
C ALA A 389 12.37 9.34 16.88
N PHE A 390 13.56 8.77 16.64
CA PHE A 390 14.46 8.28 17.68
C PHE A 390 15.86 8.88 17.52
N GLY A 391 16.55 9.11 18.62
CA GLY A 391 17.97 9.50 18.59
C GLY A 391 18.84 8.37 18.03
N ASP A 392 18.60 7.15 18.50
CA ASP A 392 19.11 5.89 17.95
C ASP A 392 17.93 4.95 17.68
N PRO A 393 17.62 4.62 16.42
CA PRO A 393 16.50 3.74 16.08
C PRO A 393 16.82 2.24 16.27
N GLN A 394 18.09 1.85 16.36
CA GLN A 394 18.49 0.45 16.32
C GLN A 394 17.85 -0.42 17.42
N PRO A 395 17.77 0.01 18.69
CA PRO A 395 17.12 -0.78 19.73
C PRO A 395 15.64 -1.05 19.45
N VAL A 396 14.95 -0.10 18.81
CA VAL A 396 13.54 -0.25 18.42
C VAL A 396 13.41 -1.23 17.26
N ILE A 397 14.27 -1.11 16.25
CA ILE A 397 14.33 -2.02 15.11
C ILE A 397 14.60 -3.44 15.59
N ASP A 398 15.61 -3.66 16.42
CA ASP A 398 15.98 -4.98 16.95
C ASP A 398 14.82 -5.60 17.74
N THR A 399 14.08 -4.80 18.50
CA THR A 399 12.93 -5.27 19.26
C THR A 399 11.79 -5.69 18.32
N LEU A 400 11.49 -4.90 17.30
CA LEU A 400 10.44 -5.22 16.32
C LEU A 400 10.79 -6.42 15.45
N MET A 401 12.07 -6.59 15.09
CA MET A 401 12.54 -7.75 14.31
C MET A 401 12.36 -9.08 15.06
N ARG A 402 12.35 -9.04 16.38
CA ARG A 402 12.09 -10.23 17.23
C ARG A 402 10.67 -10.23 17.85
N VAL A 403 9.73 -9.50 17.30
CA VAL A 403 8.39 -9.34 17.90
C VAL A 403 7.74 -10.67 18.28
N GLY A 404 7.88 -11.71 17.46
CA GLY A 404 7.34 -13.03 17.73
C GLY A 404 7.93 -13.76 18.94
N SER A 405 9.06 -13.31 19.49
CA SER A 405 9.69 -13.88 20.68
C SER A 405 9.51 -13.04 21.94
N LEU A 406 8.81 -11.92 21.87
CA LEU A 406 8.56 -11.06 23.02
C LEU A 406 7.63 -11.75 24.02
N SER A 407 8.00 -11.68 25.32
CA SER A 407 7.07 -12.02 26.40
C SER A 407 5.88 -11.04 26.43
N SER A 408 4.85 -11.36 27.18
CA SER A 408 3.69 -10.46 27.36
C SER A 408 4.11 -9.11 27.97
N GLU A 409 5.06 -9.12 28.91
CA GLU A 409 5.60 -7.90 29.53
C GLU A 409 6.41 -7.06 28.52
N GLU A 410 7.29 -7.68 27.72
CA GLU A 410 8.04 -6.98 26.68
C GLU A 410 7.12 -6.43 25.61
N LEU A 411 6.09 -7.18 25.20
CA LEU A 411 5.10 -6.71 24.23
C LEU A 411 4.29 -5.54 24.79
N TRP A 412 3.88 -5.59 26.08
CA TRP A 412 3.18 -4.50 26.75
C TRP A 412 3.99 -3.19 26.71
N ASN A 413 5.30 -3.30 26.95
CA ASN A 413 6.22 -2.18 26.98
C ASN A 413 6.81 -1.80 25.61
N LEU A 414 6.34 -2.40 24.52
CA LEU A 414 6.87 -2.18 23.16
C LEU A 414 6.94 -0.71 22.76
N HIS A 415 6.01 0.10 23.22
CA HIS A 415 5.91 1.53 22.91
C HIS A 415 6.48 2.44 24.03
N ASP A 416 7.08 1.87 25.07
CA ASP A 416 7.78 2.64 26.09
C ASP A 416 9.18 3.04 25.59
N VAL A 417 9.18 3.92 24.61
CA VAL A 417 10.37 4.40 23.90
C VAL A 417 10.43 5.92 23.95
N LYS A 418 11.64 6.45 24.00
CA LYS A 418 11.85 7.90 24.00
C LYS A 418 11.81 8.43 22.56
N TYR A 419 10.81 9.23 22.25
CA TYR A 419 10.70 9.93 20.99
C TYR A 419 11.53 11.21 20.96
N ALA A 420 12.14 11.49 19.82
CA ALA A 420 12.75 12.79 19.55
C ALA A 420 11.68 13.77 19.06
N VAL A 421 11.66 14.96 19.65
CA VAL A 421 10.82 16.06 19.13
C VAL A 421 11.59 16.75 18.00
N ARG A 422 10.97 16.85 16.82
CA ARG A 422 11.55 17.50 15.64
C ARG A 422 10.81 18.80 15.38
N GLU A 423 11.55 19.91 15.42
CA GLU A 423 11.04 21.26 15.12
C GLU A 423 11.50 21.76 13.74
N ASP A 424 12.42 21.03 13.10
CA ASP A 424 13.06 21.37 11.84
C ASP A 424 12.30 20.84 10.59
N PHE A 425 11.18 20.16 10.80
CA PHE A 425 10.37 19.63 9.70
C PHE A 425 9.29 20.63 9.29
N VAL A 426 9.33 21.05 8.04
CA VAL A 426 8.33 21.95 7.44
C VAL A 426 7.37 21.13 6.59
N ASP A 427 6.16 20.93 7.10
CA ASP A 427 5.10 20.25 6.36
C ASP A 427 4.54 21.13 5.24
N ALA A 428 3.99 20.49 4.20
CA ALA A 428 3.32 21.12 3.06
C ALA A 428 1.79 20.95 3.20
N ASN A 429 1.25 21.38 4.31
CA ASN A 429 -0.20 21.35 4.55
C ASN A 429 -0.90 22.60 4.08
#